data_4a256bdcaf180fd8db23fd7bcb7b5f0c
#
_entry.id   4a256bdcaf180fd8db23fd7bcb7b5f0c
#
_cell.length_a   1.000
_cell.length_b   1.000
_cell.length_c   1.000
_cell.angle_alpha   90.00
_cell.angle_beta   90.00
_cell.angle_gamma   90.00
#
_symmetry.space_group_name_H-M   'P 1'
#
loop_
_entity.id
_entity.type
_entity.pdbx_description
1 polymer ?
#
loop_
_entity_poly.entity_id
_entity_poly.type
_entity_poly.pdbx_seq_one_letter_code
_entity_poly.pdbx_strand_id
1 'polypeptide(L)'
;MESIREVFKKLVDTRNLFRGILVFLSVLIILSGSPVKANAQISNIKKLSQQEIDQIGESIFKNECASKEENLISWNAGEDFMSLGIGHFIWYPARGKRIFVGSFVKFLEYAKLSGEKIPRWLDKQPVPACPWISRDSFLSVKSDSRLTDLKDFLTKTKSLQAAFIIKRLDEALPLILKHLPEGRRERIAFQLDRLASTFLGVYVLADYTNFKGLGITPSEYYRGKGWGLLQVLEEMRSAKEAPDAIREFVRSANIVLENRVKNSPVGRNEQKWLPGWQKRINSYIK
;
A
#
# COMPACT_ATOMS: atom_id res chain seq x y z
N MET A 1 -6.77 -48.67 -8.15
CA MET A 1 -7.17 -47.26 -8.44
C MET A 1 -8.62 -47.10 -7.98
N GLU A 2 -8.82 -46.83 -6.70
CA GLU A 2 -10.13 -46.55 -6.14
C GLU A 2 -10.59 -45.14 -6.54
N SER A 3 -11.81 -45.08 -7.03
CA SER A 3 -12.45 -43.90 -7.58
C SER A 3 -12.74 -42.88 -6.48
N ILE A 4 -12.45 -41.60 -6.76
CA ILE A 4 -12.71 -40.41 -5.94
C ILE A 4 -14.17 -40.36 -5.39
N ARG A 5 -15.07 -41.12 -5.96
CA ARG A 5 -16.47 -41.25 -5.49
C ARG A 5 -16.64 -42.05 -4.18
N GLU A 6 -15.74 -42.98 -3.85
CA GLU A 6 -15.82 -43.73 -2.61
C GLU A 6 -15.27 -42.99 -1.40
N VAL A 7 -14.32 -42.04 -1.59
CA VAL A 7 -13.79 -41.19 -0.52
C VAL A 7 -14.85 -40.20 -0.04
N PHE A 8 -15.70 -39.69 -0.92
CA PHE A 8 -16.81 -38.77 -0.58
C PHE A 8 -17.97 -39.45 0.17
N LYS A 9 -18.19 -40.75 0.00
CA LYS A 9 -19.26 -41.49 0.69
C LYS A 9 -18.92 -41.82 2.14
N LYS A 10 -17.64 -41.85 2.53
CA LYS A 10 -17.18 -42.08 3.91
C LYS A 10 -17.15 -40.83 4.80
N LEU A 11 -17.34 -39.64 4.24
CA LEU A 11 -17.33 -38.36 4.96
C LEU A 11 -18.73 -37.82 5.35
N VAL A 12 -19.80 -38.52 4.98
CA VAL A 12 -21.19 -38.04 5.22
C VAL A 12 -21.90 -38.81 6.31
N ASP A 13 -21.29 -39.85 6.91
CA ASP A 13 -21.99 -40.71 7.89
C ASP A 13 -21.37 -40.67 9.30
N THR A 14 -21.33 -39.48 9.91
CA THR A 14 -21.16 -39.35 11.38
C THR A 14 -22.07 -38.27 11.96
N ARG A 15 -23.39 -38.46 11.78
CA ARG A 15 -24.36 -37.91 12.72
C ARG A 15 -24.78 -39.08 13.64
N ASN A 16 -24.24 -39.05 14.87
CA ASN A 16 -24.75 -39.62 16.12
C ASN A 16 -23.56 -40.05 16.99
N LEU A 17 -23.24 -39.31 18.00
CA LEU A 17 -23.04 -39.78 19.39
C LEU A 17 -22.79 -38.58 20.32
N PHE A 18 -23.90 -38.03 20.79
CA PHE A 18 -23.88 -37.34 22.08
C PHE A 18 -24.22 -38.41 23.15
N ARG A 19 -23.34 -38.58 24.12
CA ARG A 19 -23.62 -38.85 25.53
C ARG A 19 -22.47 -39.63 26.17
N GLY A 20 -21.88 -39.02 27.21
CA GLY A 20 -21.44 -39.86 28.33
C GLY A 20 -20.04 -39.58 28.87
N ILE A 21 -20.03 -38.86 30.00
CA ILE A 21 -19.17 -39.08 31.18
C ILE A 21 -17.81 -38.40 31.25
N LEU A 22 -17.80 -37.38 32.11
CA LEU A 22 -16.64 -36.90 32.89
C LEU A 22 -15.85 -38.02 33.54
N VAL A 23 -14.54 -38.02 33.42
CA VAL A 23 -13.62 -38.44 34.52
C VAL A 23 -12.38 -37.54 34.47
N PHE A 24 -12.12 -36.90 35.58
CA PHE A 24 -10.91 -36.15 35.94
C PHE A 24 -9.66 -37.03 35.87
N LEU A 25 -8.59 -36.49 35.28
CA LEU A 25 -7.23 -36.77 35.78
C LEU A 25 -6.33 -35.57 35.48
N SER A 26 -6.05 -34.87 36.55
CA SER A 26 -5.10 -33.78 36.64
C SER A 26 -3.67 -34.32 36.43
N VAL A 27 -2.99 -33.88 35.36
CA VAL A 27 -1.52 -33.92 35.32
C VAL A 27 -1.02 -32.50 35.18
N LEU A 28 -0.59 -31.97 36.29
CA LEU A 28 0.07 -30.69 36.43
C LEU A 28 1.49 -30.84 35.86
N ILE A 29 1.71 -30.44 34.59
CA ILE A 29 3.05 -30.18 34.08
C ILE A 29 3.23 -28.66 34.11
N ILE A 30 3.90 -28.19 35.14
CA ILE A 30 4.44 -26.83 35.22
C ILE A 30 5.61 -26.78 34.24
N LEU A 31 5.32 -26.39 33.00
CA LEU A 31 6.32 -25.84 32.11
C LEU A 31 6.26 -24.34 32.30
N SER A 32 7.22 -23.80 33.02
CA SER A 32 7.56 -22.40 33.11
C SER A 32 8.02 -21.90 31.72
N GLY A 33 7.06 -21.81 30.80
CA GLY A 33 7.19 -21.07 29.54
C GLY A 33 6.72 -19.67 29.79
N SER A 34 7.64 -18.71 29.80
CA SER A 34 7.29 -17.30 29.72
C SER A 34 6.24 -17.09 28.63
N PRO A 35 5.15 -16.31 28.86
CA PRO A 35 4.21 -16.04 27.82
C PRO A 35 4.97 -15.29 26.74
N VAL A 36 5.21 -15.95 25.61
CA VAL A 36 5.61 -15.29 24.37
C VAL A 36 4.54 -14.23 24.12
N LYS A 37 4.91 -12.98 24.28
CA LYS A 37 4.11 -11.82 23.85
C LYS A 37 3.97 -11.86 22.32
N ALA A 38 3.12 -12.76 21.85
CA ALA A 38 2.65 -12.75 20.47
C ALA A 38 1.56 -11.70 20.40
N ASN A 39 1.95 -10.51 20.10
CA ASN A 39 1.22 -9.47 19.35
C ASN A 39 2.00 -8.17 19.53
N ALA A 40 3.06 -8.01 18.74
CA ALA A 40 3.48 -6.67 18.36
C ALA A 40 2.38 -6.14 17.43
N GLN A 41 1.33 -5.62 18.03
CA GLN A 41 0.29 -4.87 17.36
C GLN A 41 0.96 -3.56 16.95
N ILE A 42 1.47 -3.49 15.71
CA ILE A 42 1.87 -2.21 15.12
C ILE A 42 0.58 -1.45 14.84
N SER A 43 0.05 -0.81 15.83
CA SER A 43 -1.10 0.09 15.73
C SER A 43 -0.75 1.47 16.26
N ASN A 44 0.48 1.93 16.01
CA ASN A 44 0.92 3.23 16.49
C ASN A 44 1.51 4.09 15.39
N ILE A 45 0.83 4.15 14.23
CA ILE A 45 1.00 5.37 13.44
C ILE A 45 0.58 6.51 14.37
N LYS A 46 1.49 7.47 14.59
CA LYS A 46 1.20 8.68 15.35
C LYS A 46 -0.17 9.21 14.93
N LYS A 47 -1.07 9.42 15.89
CA LYS A 47 -2.35 10.06 15.62
C LYS A 47 -2.08 11.47 15.09
N LEU A 48 -2.41 11.69 13.83
CA LEU A 48 -2.18 12.96 13.14
C LEU A 48 -3.37 13.91 13.36
N SER A 49 -3.06 15.19 13.53
CA SER A 49 -4.04 16.26 13.43
C SER A 49 -4.48 16.47 11.98
N GLN A 50 -5.61 17.14 11.75
CA GLN A 50 -6.07 17.49 10.42
C GLN A 50 -5.03 18.31 9.65
N GLN A 51 -4.39 19.26 10.31
CA GLN A 51 -3.32 20.07 9.70
C GLN A 51 -2.14 19.23 9.25
N GLU A 52 -1.72 18.21 10.02
CA GLU A 52 -0.65 17.29 9.63
C GLU A 52 -1.06 16.42 8.42
N ILE A 53 -2.32 15.97 8.36
CA ILE A 53 -2.87 15.24 7.21
C ILE A 53 -2.83 16.11 5.95
N ASP A 54 -3.25 17.38 6.06
CA ASP A 54 -3.23 18.34 4.96
C ASP A 54 -1.79 18.59 4.45
N GLN A 55 -0.82 18.75 5.35
CA GLN A 55 0.58 18.90 5.00
C GLN A 55 1.17 17.67 4.28
N ILE A 56 0.79 16.47 4.70
CA ILE A 56 1.14 15.22 4.00
C ILE A 56 0.51 15.24 2.59
N GLY A 57 -0.76 15.61 2.49
CA GLY A 57 -1.47 15.71 1.23
C GLY A 57 -0.80 16.65 0.23
N GLU A 58 -0.43 17.85 0.67
CA GLU A 58 0.27 18.84 -0.16
C GLU A 58 1.65 18.34 -0.59
N SER A 59 2.37 17.64 0.30
CA SER A 59 3.69 17.08 -0.02
C SER A 59 3.57 15.97 -1.07
N ILE A 60 2.59 15.09 -0.96
CA ILE A 60 2.31 14.04 -1.94
C ILE A 60 1.84 14.67 -3.26
N PHE A 61 0.95 15.67 -3.22
CA PHE A 61 0.48 16.38 -4.40
C PHE A 61 1.64 17.03 -5.17
N LYS A 62 2.59 17.63 -4.45
CA LYS A 62 3.82 18.16 -5.04
C LYS A 62 4.66 17.06 -5.72
N ASN A 63 4.83 15.92 -5.07
CA ASN A 63 5.66 14.84 -5.58
C ASN A 63 5.05 14.11 -6.78
N GLU A 64 3.74 13.86 -6.75
CA GLU A 64 3.03 13.06 -7.77
C GLU A 64 2.48 13.93 -8.90
N CYS A 65 1.99 15.12 -8.56
CA CYS A 65 1.29 15.99 -9.51
C CYS A 65 2.05 17.28 -9.85
N ALA A 66 3.28 17.47 -9.33
CA ALA A 66 4.05 18.71 -9.48
C ALA A 66 3.27 19.96 -9.02
N SER A 67 2.38 19.81 -8.04
CA SER A 67 1.43 20.83 -7.56
C SER A 67 0.49 21.39 -8.66
N LYS A 68 0.21 20.62 -9.69
CA LYS A 68 -0.64 21.01 -10.82
C LYS A 68 -1.93 20.18 -10.82
N GLU A 69 -3.08 20.84 -10.77
CA GLU A 69 -4.38 20.17 -10.73
C GLU A 69 -4.72 19.40 -12.02
N GLU A 70 -4.17 19.81 -13.15
CA GLU A 70 -4.29 19.08 -14.40
C GLU A 70 -3.67 17.67 -14.32
N ASN A 71 -2.70 17.45 -13.42
CA ASN A 71 -2.05 16.16 -13.22
C ASN A 71 -2.82 15.24 -12.26
N LEU A 72 -3.92 15.70 -11.65
CA LEU A 72 -4.80 14.86 -10.84
C LEU A 72 -5.55 13.80 -11.66
N ILE A 73 -5.58 13.96 -12.97
CA ILE A 73 -6.16 13.00 -13.91
C ILE A 73 -5.13 12.71 -14.98
N SER A 74 -4.58 11.52 -15.00
CA SER A 74 -3.55 11.14 -15.96
C SER A 74 -3.76 9.74 -16.50
N TRP A 75 -3.26 9.51 -17.70
CA TRP A 75 -3.15 8.17 -18.29
C TRP A 75 -1.78 8.07 -18.96
N ASN A 76 -0.85 7.38 -18.32
CA ASN A 76 0.52 7.28 -18.80
C ASN A 76 0.61 6.37 -20.05
N ALA A 77 1.58 6.66 -20.90
CA ALA A 77 1.85 5.80 -22.06
C ALA A 77 2.26 4.38 -21.61
N GLY A 78 1.61 3.37 -22.18
CA GLY A 78 1.86 1.97 -21.86
C GLY A 78 1.13 1.44 -20.64
N GLU A 79 0.24 2.22 -20.01
CA GLU A 79 -0.65 1.77 -18.95
C GLU A 79 -2.05 1.47 -19.49
N ASP A 80 -2.70 0.44 -18.92
CA ASP A 80 -4.07 0.01 -19.24
C ASP A 80 -5.11 0.61 -18.29
N PHE A 81 -4.76 1.70 -17.59
CA PHE A 81 -5.59 2.34 -16.57
C PHE A 81 -5.33 3.84 -16.45
N MET A 82 -6.30 4.54 -15.86
CA MET A 82 -6.11 5.93 -15.42
C MET A 82 -5.53 5.97 -14.01
N SER A 83 -4.70 6.97 -13.76
CA SER A 83 -4.18 7.35 -12.45
C SER A 83 -4.87 8.63 -11.99
N LEU A 84 -5.50 8.60 -10.79
CA LEU A 84 -6.38 9.64 -10.30
C LEU A 84 -5.98 10.16 -8.93
N GLY A 85 -6.10 11.47 -8.75
CA GLY A 85 -5.83 12.14 -7.48
C GLY A 85 -4.36 12.17 -7.09
N ILE A 86 -4.09 12.69 -5.88
CA ILE A 86 -2.73 12.82 -5.35
C ILE A 86 -2.06 11.47 -5.08
N GLY A 87 -2.82 10.39 -4.91
CA GLY A 87 -2.31 9.04 -4.68
C GLY A 87 -2.16 8.22 -5.96
N HIS A 88 -2.35 8.81 -7.13
CA HIS A 88 -2.39 8.08 -8.40
C HIS A 88 -3.25 6.81 -8.31
N PHE A 89 -4.47 6.96 -7.77
CA PHE A 89 -5.39 5.84 -7.60
C PHE A 89 -5.77 5.23 -8.95
N ILE A 90 -5.57 3.92 -9.05
CA ILE A 90 -5.76 3.16 -10.29
C ILE A 90 -7.24 2.94 -10.55
N TRP A 91 -7.69 3.30 -11.77
CA TRP A 91 -9.04 3.09 -12.24
C TRP A 91 -9.06 2.44 -13.63
N TYR A 92 -9.52 1.20 -13.67
CA TYR A 92 -9.54 0.41 -14.89
C TYR A 92 -10.81 0.61 -15.70
N PRO A 93 -10.74 0.59 -17.05
CA PRO A 93 -11.89 0.38 -17.92
C PRO A 93 -12.55 -0.98 -17.65
N ALA A 94 -13.78 -1.15 -18.15
CA ALA A 94 -14.52 -2.40 -17.99
C ALA A 94 -13.81 -3.60 -18.62
N ARG A 95 -13.07 -3.37 -19.70
CA ARG A 95 -12.29 -4.38 -20.43
C ARG A 95 -10.81 -4.04 -20.34
N GLY A 96 -9.96 -5.06 -20.29
CA GLY A 96 -8.50 -4.90 -20.24
C GLY A 96 -7.84 -5.76 -19.19
N LYS A 97 -6.52 -5.85 -19.26
CA LYS A 97 -5.71 -6.60 -18.28
C LYS A 97 -5.59 -5.79 -17.00
N ARG A 98 -5.91 -6.42 -15.88
CA ARG A 98 -5.75 -5.81 -14.55
C ARG A 98 -4.50 -6.37 -13.90
N ILE A 99 -3.44 -5.56 -13.84
CA ILE A 99 -2.15 -5.95 -13.24
C ILE A 99 -2.12 -5.55 -11.76
N PHE A 100 -2.78 -4.45 -11.40
CA PHE A 100 -2.81 -3.93 -10.03
C PHE A 100 -4.23 -3.94 -9.44
N VAL A 101 -4.33 -3.76 -8.14
CA VAL A 101 -5.62 -3.56 -7.48
C VAL A 101 -6.14 -2.17 -7.81
N GLY A 102 -7.35 -2.07 -8.34
CA GLY A 102 -8.02 -0.79 -8.59
C GLY A 102 -8.28 -0.04 -7.28
N SER A 103 -7.48 1.00 -7.02
CA SER A 103 -7.54 1.74 -5.74
C SER A 103 -8.52 2.91 -5.75
N PHE A 104 -8.93 3.38 -6.94
CA PHE A 104 -9.88 4.49 -7.03
C PHE A 104 -11.27 4.13 -6.50
N VAL A 105 -11.77 2.93 -6.81
CA VAL A 105 -13.05 2.44 -6.27
C VAL A 105 -13.03 2.43 -4.75
N LYS A 106 -11.95 1.95 -4.14
CA LYS A 106 -11.78 1.94 -2.68
C LYS A 106 -11.72 3.35 -2.09
N PHE A 107 -11.11 4.30 -2.80
CA PHE A 107 -11.13 5.71 -2.39
C PHE A 107 -12.56 6.29 -2.43
N LEU A 108 -13.35 6.00 -3.47
CA LEU A 108 -14.74 6.45 -3.55
C LEU A 108 -15.60 5.88 -2.41
N GLU A 109 -15.42 4.61 -2.07
CA GLU A 109 -16.08 3.98 -0.92
C GLU A 109 -15.69 4.69 0.40
N TYR A 110 -14.40 4.95 0.59
CA TYR A 110 -13.90 5.69 1.74
C TYR A 110 -14.48 7.11 1.80
N ALA A 111 -14.49 7.85 0.68
CA ALA A 111 -15.03 9.19 0.60
C ALA A 111 -16.52 9.22 0.96
N LYS A 112 -17.28 8.26 0.45
CA LYS A 112 -18.71 8.12 0.78
C LYS A 112 -18.94 7.84 2.26
N LEU A 113 -18.18 6.95 2.86
CA LEU A 113 -18.24 6.65 4.29
C LEU A 113 -17.84 7.85 5.17
N SER A 114 -17.01 8.74 4.63
CA SER A 114 -16.61 9.99 5.28
C SER A 114 -17.62 11.13 5.08
N GLY A 115 -18.77 10.89 4.44
CA GLY A 115 -19.82 11.88 4.20
C GLY A 115 -19.56 12.81 3.01
N GLU A 116 -18.53 12.54 2.18
CA GLU A 116 -18.20 13.37 1.02
C GLU A 116 -19.19 13.12 -0.14
N LYS A 117 -19.54 14.20 -0.83
CA LYS A 117 -20.43 14.14 -2.00
C LYS A 117 -19.67 13.65 -3.23
N ILE A 118 -20.02 12.47 -3.70
CA ILE A 118 -19.45 11.88 -4.92
C ILE A 118 -20.23 12.40 -6.14
N PRO A 119 -19.57 12.67 -7.29
CA PRO A 119 -20.25 12.98 -8.54
C PRO A 119 -21.34 11.95 -8.87
N ARG A 120 -22.55 12.39 -9.23
CA ARG A 120 -23.72 11.51 -9.42
C ARG A 120 -23.48 10.35 -10.38
N TRP A 121 -22.68 10.56 -11.41
CA TRP A 121 -22.38 9.52 -12.40
C TRP A 121 -21.43 8.44 -11.87
N LEU A 122 -20.66 8.73 -10.77
CA LEU A 122 -19.82 7.77 -10.03
C LEU A 122 -20.55 7.13 -8.84
N ASP A 123 -21.58 7.78 -8.30
CA ASP A 123 -22.36 7.30 -7.14
C ASP A 123 -23.37 6.22 -7.56
N LYS A 124 -22.84 5.09 -8.04
CA LYS A 124 -23.60 3.92 -8.47
C LYS A 124 -23.10 2.66 -7.77
N GLN A 125 -23.93 1.64 -7.72
CA GLN A 125 -23.56 0.32 -7.22
C GLN A 125 -23.81 -0.75 -8.30
N PRO A 126 -22.77 -1.47 -8.74
CA PRO A 126 -21.35 -1.25 -8.40
C PRO A 126 -20.82 0.08 -8.97
N VAL A 127 -19.73 0.59 -8.37
CA VAL A 127 -19.03 1.77 -8.92
C VAL A 127 -18.65 1.50 -10.38
N PRO A 128 -18.94 2.41 -11.30
CA PRO A 128 -18.69 2.17 -12.72
C PRO A 128 -17.19 2.03 -13.01
N ALA A 129 -16.87 1.24 -14.02
CA ALA A 129 -15.53 1.21 -14.58
C ALA A 129 -15.20 2.55 -15.26
N CYS A 130 -13.92 2.81 -15.49
CA CYS A 130 -13.47 3.98 -16.23
C CYS A 130 -14.18 4.04 -17.59
N PRO A 131 -14.88 5.15 -17.91
CA PRO A 131 -15.65 5.25 -19.13
C PRO A 131 -14.78 5.44 -20.39
N TRP A 132 -13.56 5.89 -20.24
CA TRP A 132 -12.57 5.99 -21.32
C TRP A 132 -11.88 4.65 -21.44
N ILE A 133 -11.96 4.02 -22.60
CA ILE A 133 -11.52 2.62 -22.80
C ILE A 133 -10.02 2.49 -23.09
N SER A 134 -9.36 3.59 -23.43
CA SER A 134 -7.91 3.64 -23.72
C SER A 134 -7.37 5.06 -23.51
N ARG A 135 -6.05 5.16 -23.45
CA ARG A 135 -5.37 6.46 -23.40
C ARG A 135 -5.74 7.35 -24.57
N ASP A 136 -5.82 6.83 -25.79
CA ASP A 136 -6.17 7.59 -26.97
C ASP A 136 -7.61 8.10 -26.91
N SER A 137 -8.55 7.26 -26.45
CA SER A 137 -9.94 7.69 -26.25
C SER A 137 -10.04 8.78 -25.19
N PHE A 138 -9.24 8.72 -24.12
CA PHE A 138 -9.16 9.78 -23.12
C PHE A 138 -8.57 11.08 -23.67
N LEU A 139 -7.45 11.01 -24.40
CA LEU A 139 -6.79 12.21 -25.00
C LEU A 139 -7.61 12.86 -26.11
N SER A 140 -8.46 12.11 -26.79
CA SER A 140 -9.33 12.63 -27.86
C SER A 140 -10.55 13.40 -27.34
N VAL A 141 -10.84 13.32 -26.03
CA VAL A 141 -11.98 14.00 -25.42
C VAL A 141 -11.70 15.51 -25.37
N LYS A 142 -12.43 16.28 -26.14
CA LYS A 142 -12.35 17.76 -26.16
C LYS A 142 -13.22 18.41 -25.08
N SER A 143 -14.37 17.78 -24.77
CA SER A 143 -15.34 18.28 -23.80
C SER A 143 -16.13 17.10 -23.22
N ASP A 144 -15.99 16.86 -21.93
CA ASP A 144 -16.75 15.84 -21.19
C ASP A 144 -16.99 16.36 -19.78
N SER A 145 -18.24 16.65 -19.44
CA SER A 145 -18.61 17.15 -18.11
C SER A 145 -18.17 16.20 -16.99
N ARG A 146 -18.07 14.90 -17.26
CA ARG A 146 -17.57 13.91 -16.30
C ARG A 146 -16.10 14.16 -15.92
N LEU A 147 -15.27 14.63 -16.86
CA LEU A 147 -13.86 15.00 -16.54
C LEU A 147 -13.81 16.24 -15.66
N THR A 148 -14.68 17.22 -15.91
CA THR A 148 -14.80 18.42 -15.06
C THR A 148 -15.24 18.04 -13.66
N ASP A 149 -16.34 17.28 -13.53
CA ASP A 149 -16.84 16.80 -12.23
C ASP A 149 -15.79 16.01 -11.48
N LEU A 150 -15.06 15.13 -12.18
CA LEU A 150 -14.01 14.31 -11.59
C LEU A 150 -12.83 15.17 -11.11
N LYS A 151 -12.41 16.13 -11.91
CA LYS A 151 -11.32 17.05 -11.56
C LYS A 151 -11.70 17.86 -10.32
N ASP A 152 -12.90 18.45 -10.30
CA ASP A 152 -13.40 19.24 -9.19
C ASP A 152 -13.50 18.41 -7.90
N PHE A 153 -13.99 17.17 -8.00
CA PHE A 153 -14.04 16.23 -6.89
C PHE A 153 -12.63 15.93 -6.37
N LEU A 154 -11.68 15.58 -7.23
CA LEU A 154 -10.31 15.28 -6.82
C LEU A 154 -9.58 16.49 -6.22
N THR A 155 -9.82 17.68 -6.77
CA THR A 155 -9.25 18.93 -6.25
C THR A 155 -9.78 19.24 -4.84
N LYS A 156 -11.10 19.12 -4.62
CA LYS A 156 -11.73 19.41 -3.33
C LYS A 156 -11.40 18.38 -2.26
N THR A 157 -11.09 17.15 -2.64
CA THR A 157 -10.89 16.04 -1.71
C THR A 157 -9.42 15.70 -1.45
N LYS A 158 -8.46 16.58 -1.76
CA LYS A 158 -7.02 16.31 -1.55
C LYS A 158 -6.68 15.88 -0.11
N SER A 159 -7.23 16.58 0.88
CA SER A 159 -7.08 16.21 2.30
C SER A 159 -7.63 14.81 2.60
N LEU A 160 -8.82 14.50 2.09
CA LEU A 160 -9.42 13.17 2.25
C LEU A 160 -8.63 12.07 1.54
N GLN A 161 -8.04 12.37 0.39
CA GLN A 161 -7.14 11.46 -0.31
C GLN A 161 -5.88 11.17 0.51
N ALA A 162 -5.31 12.19 1.16
CA ALA A 162 -4.19 12.02 2.09
C ALA A 162 -4.58 11.12 3.28
N ALA A 163 -5.72 11.36 3.90
CA ALA A 163 -6.25 10.52 4.98
C ALA A 163 -6.42 9.05 4.52
N PHE A 164 -6.91 8.85 3.31
CA PHE A 164 -7.05 7.50 2.72
C PHE A 164 -5.69 6.83 2.46
N ILE A 165 -4.68 7.56 2.00
CA ILE A 165 -3.32 7.04 1.82
C ILE A 165 -2.73 6.60 3.15
N ILE A 166 -2.90 7.42 4.21
CA ILE A 166 -2.44 7.11 5.57
C ILE A 166 -3.16 5.88 6.13
N LYS A 167 -4.50 5.82 5.96
CA LYS A 167 -5.29 4.64 6.34
C LYS A 167 -4.79 3.37 5.64
N ARG A 168 -4.52 3.43 4.34
CA ARG A 168 -3.97 2.28 3.58
C ARG A 168 -2.59 1.88 4.07
N LEU A 169 -1.75 2.84 4.45
CA LEU A 169 -0.46 2.56 5.07
C LEU A 169 -0.65 1.80 6.37
N ASP A 170 -1.50 2.28 7.28
CA ASP A 170 -1.77 1.65 8.57
C ASP A 170 -2.25 0.19 8.41
N GLU A 171 -3.15 -0.05 7.46
CA GLU A 171 -3.62 -1.39 7.11
C GLU A 171 -2.54 -2.28 6.48
N ALA A 172 -1.55 -1.69 5.84
CA ALA A 172 -0.51 -2.42 5.11
C ALA A 172 0.70 -2.80 6.00
N LEU A 173 1.03 -2.02 7.03
CA LEU A 173 2.17 -2.29 7.89
C LEU A 173 2.15 -3.68 8.55
N PRO A 174 1.02 -4.18 9.08
CA PRO A 174 0.93 -5.54 9.59
C PRO A 174 1.21 -6.62 8.55
N LEU A 175 0.91 -6.36 7.26
CA LEU A 175 1.15 -7.31 6.18
C LEU A 175 2.65 -7.51 5.94
N ILE A 176 3.47 -6.45 6.08
CA ILE A 176 4.92 -6.54 6.00
C ILE A 176 5.44 -7.51 7.06
N LEU A 177 5.00 -7.36 8.31
CA LEU A 177 5.45 -8.23 9.40
C LEU A 177 4.99 -9.67 9.24
N LYS A 178 3.74 -9.86 8.79
CA LYS A 178 3.20 -11.20 8.52
C LYS A 178 3.98 -11.92 7.42
N HIS A 179 4.49 -11.17 6.45
CA HIS A 179 5.31 -11.70 5.34
C HIS A 179 6.68 -12.22 5.80
N LEU A 180 7.17 -11.76 6.95
CA LEU A 180 8.51 -12.06 7.45
C LEU A 180 8.56 -13.33 8.32
N PRO A 181 9.68 -14.09 8.27
CA PRO A 181 10.02 -15.07 9.30
C PRO A 181 10.13 -14.40 10.67
N GLU A 182 9.81 -15.14 11.73
CA GLU A 182 9.76 -14.63 13.10
C GLU A 182 11.03 -13.88 13.52
N GLY A 183 12.21 -14.44 13.28
CA GLY A 183 13.49 -13.84 13.65
C GLY A 183 13.83 -12.49 12.99
N ARG A 184 13.05 -12.06 11.96
CA ARG A 184 13.23 -10.74 11.34
C ARG A 184 12.16 -9.73 11.73
N ARG A 185 11.03 -10.19 12.29
CA ARG A 185 9.89 -9.32 12.59
C ARG A 185 10.23 -8.23 13.61
N GLU A 186 10.92 -8.58 14.65
CA GLU A 186 11.28 -7.66 15.74
C GLU A 186 12.10 -6.47 15.24
N ARG A 187 13.11 -6.74 14.43
CA ARG A 187 13.94 -5.68 13.84
C ARG A 187 13.12 -4.76 12.94
N ILE A 188 12.25 -5.31 12.09
CA ILE A 188 11.44 -4.50 11.16
C ILE A 188 10.36 -3.73 11.93
N ALA A 189 9.72 -4.35 12.93
CA ALA A 189 8.78 -3.67 13.82
C ALA A 189 9.43 -2.47 14.50
N PHE A 190 10.64 -2.63 15.03
CA PHE A 190 11.40 -1.55 15.65
C PHE A 190 11.68 -0.39 14.67
N GLN A 191 12.07 -0.66 13.41
CA GLN A 191 12.28 0.38 12.42
C GLN A 191 10.98 1.11 12.04
N LEU A 192 9.89 0.37 11.92
CA LEU A 192 8.56 0.94 11.69
C LEU A 192 8.14 1.87 12.83
N ASP A 193 8.30 1.44 14.08
CA ASP A 193 7.94 2.25 15.27
C ASP A 193 8.73 3.55 15.32
N ARG A 194 10.04 3.50 15.03
CA ARG A 194 10.90 4.70 14.97
C ARG A 194 10.39 5.72 13.97
N LEU A 195 9.88 5.28 12.83
CA LEU A 195 9.35 6.15 11.78
C LEU A 195 7.91 6.56 12.10
N ALA A 196 7.05 5.61 12.39
CA ALA A 196 5.62 5.84 12.59
C ALA A 196 5.28 6.73 13.81
N SER A 197 6.22 6.89 14.76
CA SER A 197 6.05 7.74 15.95
C SER A 197 6.14 9.25 15.67
N THR A 198 6.56 9.66 14.48
CA THR A 198 6.75 11.08 14.13
C THR A 198 5.93 11.46 12.90
N PHE A 199 5.52 12.73 12.82
CA PHE A 199 4.83 13.28 11.63
C PHE A 199 5.65 13.04 10.34
N LEU A 200 6.92 13.40 10.36
CA LEU A 200 7.79 13.26 9.18
C LEU A 200 7.98 11.79 8.80
N GLY A 201 8.08 10.90 9.78
CA GLY A 201 8.20 9.47 9.50
C GLY A 201 6.92 8.88 8.91
N VAL A 202 5.74 9.28 9.36
CA VAL A 202 4.47 8.86 8.73
C VAL A 202 4.40 9.36 7.29
N TYR A 203 4.77 10.61 7.03
CA TYR A 203 4.87 11.13 5.66
C TYR A 203 5.80 10.29 4.79
N VAL A 204 7.01 10.03 5.26
CA VAL A 204 8.03 9.24 4.52
C VAL A 204 7.55 7.82 4.22
N LEU A 205 6.92 7.15 5.19
CA LEU A 205 6.33 5.82 5.01
C LEU A 205 5.20 5.86 3.97
N ALA A 206 4.30 6.84 4.06
CA ALA A 206 3.17 6.99 3.17
C ALA A 206 3.61 7.30 1.74
N ASP A 207 4.51 8.28 1.58
CA ASP A 207 5.03 8.70 0.28
C ASP A 207 5.81 7.58 -0.41
N TYR A 208 6.71 6.90 0.32
CA TYR A 208 7.50 5.81 -0.25
C TYR A 208 6.65 4.60 -0.63
N THR A 209 5.69 4.22 0.22
CA THR A 209 4.77 3.12 -0.06
C THR A 209 3.90 3.41 -1.29
N ASN A 210 3.39 4.64 -1.40
CA ASN A 210 2.63 5.06 -2.58
C ASN A 210 3.49 5.04 -3.85
N PHE A 211 4.75 5.42 -3.74
CA PHE A 211 5.70 5.53 -4.84
C PHE A 211 6.29 4.18 -5.30
N LYS A 212 6.63 3.27 -4.37
CA LYS A 212 7.41 2.06 -4.67
C LYS A 212 6.78 0.77 -4.18
N GLY A 213 5.68 0.85 -3.44
CA GLY A 213 4.97 -0.30 -2.90
C GLY A 213 5.55 -0.82 -1.58
N LEU A 214 5.00 -1.94 -1.13
CA LEU A 214 5.37 -2.56 0.15
C LEU A 214 6.62 -3.44 0.07
N GLY A 215 6.96 -3.95 -1.11
CA GLY A 215 8.07 -4.90 -1.29
C GLY A 215 7.73 -6.33 -0.90
N ILE A 216 6.46 -6.72 -0.93
CA ILE A 216 5.99 -8.07 -0.57
C ILE A 216 5.34 -8.83 -1.73
N THR A 217 5.20 -8.20 -2.90
CA THR A 217 4.61 -8.83 -4.08
C THR A 217 5.66 -9.14 -5.13
N PRO A 218 5.52 -10.24 -5.92
CA PRO A 218 6.49 -10.61 -6.95
C PRO A 218 6.76 -9.52 -7.99
N SER A 219 5.78 -8.66 -8.27
CA SER A 219 5.90 -7.53 -9.21
C SER A 219 6.86 -6.43 -8.73
N GLU A 220 7.23 -6.45 -7.45
CA GLU A 220 8.14 -5.49 -6.81
C GLU A 220 9.58 -6.04 -6.71
N TYR A 221 9.94 -7.02 -7.57
CA TYR A 221 11.24 -7.67 -7.55
C TYR A 221 11.87 -7.81 -8.95
N TYR A 222 13.18 -7.60 -9.03
CA TYR A 222 14.01 -8.01 -10.15
C TYR A 222 15.10 -8.95 -9.66
N ARG A 223 15.24 -10.11 -10.27
CA ARG A 223 16.28 -11.10 -9.94
C ARG A 223 16.36 -11.41 -8.44
N GLY A 224 15.20 -11.54 -7.79
CA GLY A 224 15.09 -11.81 -6.36
C GLY A 224 15.42 -10.63 -5.44
N LYS A 225 15.63 -9.42 -5.98
CA LYS A 225 15.85 -8.19 -5.20
C LYS A 225 14.62 -7.28 -5.31
N GLY A 226 13.96 -7.06 -4.20
CA GLY A 226 12.83 -6.14 -4.10
C GLY A 226 13.28 -4.69 -3.90
N TRP A 227 12.31 -3.77 -4.05
CA TRP A 227 12.57 -2.33 -3.91
C TRP A 227 11.49 -1.57 -3.13
N GLY A 228 10.55 -2.26 -2.52
CA GLY A 228 9.49 -1.63 -1.74
C GLY A 228 9.93 -1.27 -0.31
N LEU A 229 8.97 -0.85 0.49
CA LEU A 229 9.21 -0.40 1.86
C LEU A 229 9.94 -1.45 2.72
N LEU A 230 9.58 -2.73 2.60
CA LEU A 230 10.24 -3.81 3.34
C LEU A 230 11.75 -3.81 3.13
N GLN A 231 12.21 -3.70 1.88
CA GLN A 231 13.64 -3.73 1.58
C GLN A 231 14.38 -2.52 2.13
N VAL A 232 13.72 -1.36 2.18
CA VAL A 232 14.31 -0.17 2.82
C VAL A 232 14.48 -0.38 4.32
N LEU A 233 13.46 -0.93 4.99
CA LEU A 233 13.50 -1.23 6.43
C LEU A 233 14.55 -2.29 6.76
N GLU A 234 14.74 -3.28 5.88
CA GLU A 234 15.79 -4.30 6.01
C GLU A 234 17.20 -3.72 5.85
N GLU A 235 17.37 -2.73 4.98
CA GLU A 235 18.65 -2.04 4.74
C GLU A 235 19.01 -1.05 5.84
N MET A 236 18.04 -0.59 6.65
CA MET A 236 18.27 0.36 7.74
C MET A 236 19.15 -0.25 8.84
N ARG A 237 20.16 0.51 9.29
CA ARG A 237 21.00 0.17 10.44
C ARG A 237 20.25 0.33 11.76
N SER A 238 20.78 -0.23 12.84
CA SER A 238 20.20 -0.10 14.19
C SER A 238 20.15 1.36 14.66
N ALA A 239 19.31 1.68 15.64
CA ALA A 239 19.25 3.01 16.23
C ALA A 239 20.57 3.44 16.89
N LYS A 240 21.37 2.48 17.36
CA LYS A 240 22.69 2.75 17.93
C LYS A 240 23.69 3.26 16.87
N GLU A 241 23.61 2.71 15.66
CA GLU A 241 24.48 3.06 14.53
C GLU A 241 23.98 4.30 13.79
N ALA A 242 22.66 4.48 13.73
CA ALA A 242 21.99 5.55 13.01
C ALA A 242 20.81 6.09 13.84
N PRO A 243 21.07 6.99 14.81
CA PRO A 243 20.04 7.51 15.71
C PRO A 243 18.93 8.31 14.98
N ASP A 244 19.26 8.97 13.88
CA ASP A 244 18.27 9.67 13.03
C ASP A 244 17.61 8.69 12.06
N ALA A 245 16.38 8.31 12.37
CA ALA A 245 15.62 7.32 11.58
C ALA A 245 15.31 7.79 10.16
N ILE A 246 15.04 9.10 9.96
CA ILE A 246 14.71 9.65 8.63
C ILE A 246 15.93 9.68 7.73
N ARG A 247 17.07 10.15 8.24
CA ARG A 247 18.34 10.15 7.47
C ARG A 247 18.75 8.73 7.09
N GLU A 248 18.57 7.78 8.02
CA GLU A 248 18.87 6.38 7.76
C GLU A 248 17.90 5.77 6.73
N PHE A 249 16.61 6.12 6.79
CA PHE A 249 15.64 5.74 5.77
C PHE A 249 16.07 6.25 4.39
N VAL A 250 16.43 7.54 4.29
CA VAL A 250 16.88 8.17 3.02
C VAL A 250 18.11 7.46 2.46
N ARG A 251 19.12 7.17 3.30
CA ARG A 251 20.31 6.39 2.90
C ARG A 251 19.89 5.02 2.34
N SER A 252 19.08 4.30 3.09
CA SER A 252 18.66 2.95 2.76
C SER A 252 17.82 2.90 1.49
N ALA A 253 16.88 3.85 1.33
CA ALA A 253 16.04 3.95 0.15
C ALA A 253 16.86 4.23 -1.12
N ASN A 254 17.90 5.08 -1.05
CA ASN A 254 18.79 5.32 -2.19
C ASN A 254 19.53 4.03 -2.59
N ILE A 255 20.08 3.27 -1.64
CA ILE A 255 20.74 1.97 -1.92
C ILE A 255 19.77 0.98 -2.56
N VAL A 256 18.55 0.87 -2.04
CA VAL A 256 17.53 -0.03 -2.57
C VAL A 256 17.14 0.34 -4.00
N LEU A 257 17.01 1.64 -4.32
CA LEU A 257 16.69 2.11 -5.67
C LEU A 257 17.85 1.92 -6.66
N GLU A 258 19.09 2.10 -6.23
CA GLU A 258 20.26 1.76 -7.03
C GLU A 258 20.33 0.26 -7.33
N ASN A 259 20.04 -0.58 -6.34
CA ASN A 259 19.96 -2.03 -6.52
C ASN A 259 18.83 -2.42 -7.48
N ARG A 260 17.68 -1.73 -7.44
CA ARG A 260 16.61 -1.92 -8.41
C ARG A 260 17.11 -1.69 -9.83
N VAL A 261 17.78 -0.55 -10.08
CA VAL A 261 18.32 -0.22 -11.42
C VAL A 261 19.34 -1.26 -11.87
N LYS A 262 20.27 -1.67 -10.99
CA LYS A 262 21.29 -2.70 -11.30
C LYS A 262 20.68 -4.05 -11.71
N ASN A 263 19.53 -4.39 -11.13
CA ASN A 263 18.85 -5.65 -11.38
C ASN A 263 17.74 -5.57 -12.43
N SER A 264 17.40 -4.37 -12.91
CA SER A 264 16.32 -4.18 -13.88
C SER A 264 16.65 -4.85 -15.22
N PRO A 265 15.66 -5.35 -15.96
CA PRO A 265 15.85 -5.80 -17.33
C PRO A 265 16.38 -4.66 -18.21
N VAL A 266 17.37 -4.98 -19.06
CA VAL A 266 18.06 -3.98 -19.92
C VAL A 266 17.06 -3.15 -20.73
N GLY A 267 16.02 -3.77 -21.29
CA GLY A 267 15.00 -3.08 -22.10
C GLY A 267 14.16 -2.03 -21.33
N ARG A 268 14.19 -2.04 -20.00
CA ARG A 268 13.46 -1.02 -19.19
C ARG A 268 14.18 0.30 -19.06
N ASN A 269 15.51 0.31 -19.22
CA ASN A 269 16.34 1.52 -19.13
C ASN A 269 16.01 2.39 -17.91
N GLU A 270 15.89 1.75 -16.73
CA GLU A 270 15.48 2.44 -15.48
C GLU A 270 16.57 3.41 -14.95
N GLN A 271 17.80 3.30 -15.47
CA GLN A 271 18.89 4.24 -15.14
C GLN A 271 18.49 5.71 -15.33
N LYS A 272 17.70 6.01 -16.36
CA LYS A 272 17.20 7.38 -16.63
C LYS A 272 16.28 7.95 -15.56
N TRP A 273 15.63 7.07 -14.76
CA TRP A 273 14.69 7.47 -13.72
C TRP A 273 15.36 7.68 -12.35
N LEU A 274 16.54 7.07 -12.13
CA LEU A 274 17.21 7.08 -10.84
C LEU A 274 17.47 8.48 -10.28
N PRO A 275 17.95 9.47 -11.05
CA PRO A 275 18.16 10.82 -10.51
C PRO A 275 16.89 11.47 -9.98
N GLY A 276 15.75 11.28 -10.67
CA GLY A 276 14.47 11.77 -10.22
C GLY A 276 13.99 11.09 -8.94
N TRP A 277 14.17 9.77 -8.84
CA TRP A 277 13.85 9.02 -7.63
C TRP A 277 14.68 9.47 -6.44
N GLN A 278 16.01 9.61 -6.61
CA GLN A 278 16.92 10.07 -5.56
C GLN A 278 16.60 11.52 -5.14
N LYS A 279 16.25 12.41 -6.09
CA LYS A 279 15.80 13.77 -5.77
C LYS A 279 14.58 13.77 -4.84
N ARG A 280 13.59 12.92 -5.12
CA ARG A 280 12.40 12.74 -4.26
C ARG A 280 12.79 12.23 -2.88
N ILE A 281 13.56 11.14 -2.78
CA ILE A 281 13.98 10.55 -1.51
C ILE A 281 14.80 11.55 -0.68
N ASN A 282 15.75 12.26 -1.29
CA ASN A 282 16.57 13.24 -0.60
C ASN A 282 15.78 14.48 -0.14
N SER A 283 14.56 14.70 -0.66
CA SER A 283 13.70 15.79 -0.18
C SER A 283 13.08 15.52 1.19
N TYR A 284 13.11 14.30 1.70
CA TYR A 284 12.60 13.95 3.03
C TYR A 284 13.41 14.55 4.19
N ILE A 285 14.64 14.98 3.95
CA ILE A 285 15.55 15.56 4.98
C ILE A 285 15.84 17.05 4.74
N LYS A 286 15.10 17.68 3.83
CA LYS A 286 15.15 19.13 3.58
C LYS A 286 14.04 19.82 4.34
#